data_eff0e76b013fd3f6c2c4aa04a8da51aa
#
_entry.id   eff0e76b013fd3f6c2c4aa04a8da51aa
#
_cell.length_a   1.000
_cell.length_b   1.000
_cell.length_c   1.000
_cell.angle_alpha   90.00
_cell.angle_beta   90.00
_cell.angle_gamma   90.00
#
_symmetry.space_group_name_H-M   'P 1'
#
loop_
_entity.id
_entity.type
_entity.pdbx_description
1 polymer ?
#
loop_
_entity_poly.entity_id
_entity_poly.type
_entity_poly.pdbx_seq_one_letter_code
_entity_poly.pdbx_strand_id
1 'polypeptide(L)'
;TSRLADRSGRMNRYRIAVHITPRRGILDPQGKTVTDALHSLGFPAVRDVHVGRHIVVELEAGDAKAAEKSTREMCERLLANPVIEDFEIASVEAT
;
A
#
# COMPACT_ATOMS: atom_id res chain seq x y z
N THR A 1 -4.35 -6.17 24.87
CA THR A 1 -4.79 -5.97 24.64
C THR A 1 -5.80 -6.44 24.23
N SER A 2 -6.17 -6.70 23.97
CA SER A 2 -7.03 -6.96 23.48
C SER A 2 -7.88 -7.85 23.96
N ARG A 3 -7.78 -8.51 24.64
CA ARG A 3 -8.55 -9.40 25.04
C ARG A 3 -9.77 -8.84 25.47
N LEU A 4 -9.80 -7.80 26.02
CA LEU A 4 -10.87 -7.23 26.43
C LEU A 4 -11.73 -7.00 25.36
N ALA A 5 -11.30 -6.50 24.39
CA ALA A 5 -12.10 -6.19 23.29
C ALA A 5 -12.72 -7.44 22.87
N ASP A 6 -12.08 -8.44 23.04
CA ASP A 6 -12.57 -9.61 22.58
C ASP A 6 -13.76 -10.10 23.22
N ARG A 7 -14.18 -9.63 24.24
CA ARG A 7 -15.28 -10.11 24.77
C ARG A 7 -16.39 -9.43 24.31
N SER A 8 -16.54 -8.30 24.29
CA SER A 8 -17.74 -7.80 23.92
C SER A 8 -17.60 -7.31 22.62
N GLY A 9 -16.77 -6.64 22.26
CA GLY A 9 -16.68 -6.14 21.02
C GLY A 9 -15.94 -7.00 20.19
N ARG A 10 -15.62 -8.10 20.45
CA ARG A 10 -14.99 -8.90 19.59
C ARG A 10 -14.19 -8.23 18.59
N MET A 11 -12.95 -8.06 18.68
CA MET A 11 -12.07 -7.61 17.61
C MET A 11 -11.80 -8.76 16.67
N ASN A 12 -11.83 -8.47 15.41
CA ASN A 12 -11.51 -9.44 14.38
C ASN A 12 -10.17 -9.09 13.79
N ARG A 13 -9.53 -10.04 13.14
CA ARG A 13 -8.24 -9.82 12.50
C ARG A 13 -8.45 -9.58 11.03
N TYR A 14 -7.71 -8.63 10.49
CA TYR A 14 -7.79 -8.29 9.08
C TYR A 14 -6.41 -8.19 8.49
N ARG A 15 -6.32 -8.52 7.21
CA ARG A 15 -5.10 -8.36 6.44
C ARG A 15 -5.45 -7.40 5.33
N ILE A 16 -4.75 -6.28 5.27
CA ILE A 16 -5.04 -5.25 4.29
C ILE A 16 -3.81 -5.02 3.43
N ALA A 17 -3.98 -5.16 2.13
CA ALA A 17 -2.90 -4.92 1.18
C ALA A 17 -2.99 -3.49 0.68
N VAL A 18 -1.87 -2.81 0.67
CA VAL A 18 -1.79 -1.42 0.24
C VAL A 18 -0.75 -1.31 -0.85
N HIS A 19 -1.09 -0.63 -1.93
CA HIS A 19 -0.14 -0.35 -3.00
C HIS A 19 0.23 1.12 -2.91
N ILE A 20 1.51 1.40 -2.91
CA ILE A 20 2.01 2.77 -2.83
C ILE A 20 2.83 3.04 -4.08
N THR A 21 2.45 4.05 -4.82
CA THR A 21 3.08 4.35 -6.10
C THR A 21 3.50 5.82 -6.17
N PRO A 22 4.53 6.14 -6.94
CA PRO A 22 4.91 7.54 -7.13
C PRO A 22 3.80 8.31 -7.83
N ARG A 23 3.64 9.56 -7.46
CA ARG A 23 2.66 10.40 -8.13
C ARG A 23 3.10 10.67 -9.55
N ARG A 24 2.12 10.91 -10.44
CA ARG A 24 2.41 11.27 -11.79
C ARG A 24 3.23 12.52 -11.83
N GLY A 25 4.18 12.57 -12.71
CA GLY A 25 5.02 13.75 -12.90
C GLY A 25 6.16 13.88 -11.92
N ILE A 26 6.24 12.96 -10.95
CA ILE A 26 7.34 12.97 -10.00
C ILE A 26 8.45 12.11 -10.57
N LEU A 27 9.69 12.55 -10.39
CA LEU A 27 10.83 11.78 -10.84
C LEU A 27 10.90 10.46 -10.08
N ASP A 28 11.05 9.39 -10.79
CA ASP A 28 11.12 8.04 -10.24
C ASP A 28 12.43 7.41 -10.71
N PRO A 29 13.50 7.60 -9.95
CA PRO A 29 14.82 7.09 -10.38
C PRO A 29 14.85 5.58 -10.56
N GLN A 30 14.11 4.85 -9.73
CA GLN A 30 14.07 3.40 -9.86
C GLN A 30 13.34 3.00 -11.12
N GLY A 31 12.22 3.64 -11.39
CA GLY A 31 11.45 3.37 -12.59
C GLY A 31 12.25 3.69 -13.85
N LYS A 32 13.01 4.77 -13.83
CA LYS A 32 13.80 5.13 -14.98
C LYS A 32 14.89 4.09 -15.22
N THR A 33 15.53 3.61 -14.18
CA THR A 33 16.55 2.60 -14.30
C THR A 33 15.98 1.32 -14.91
N VAL A 34 14.80 0.92 -14.48
CA VAL A 34 14.16 -0.28 -15.02
C VAL A 34 13.75 -0.06 -16.48
N THR A 35 13.25 1.12 -16.81
CA THR A 35 12.88 1.44 -18.17
C THR A 35 14.08 1.33 -19.08
N ASP A 36 15.22 1.90 -18.67
CA ASP A 36 16.43 1.87 -19.48
C ASP A 36 16.95 0.43 -19.64
N ALA A 37 16.87 -0.35 -18.58
CA ALA A 37 17.30 -1.73 -18.64
C ALA A 37 16.42 -2.54 -19.59
N LEU A 38 15.13 -2.31 -19.59
CA LEU A 38 14.22 -3.01 -20.48
C LEU A 38 14.48 -2.64 -21.93
N HIS A 39 14.79 -1.37 -22.20
CA HIS A 39 15.14 -0.97 -23.56
C HIS A 39 16.41 -1.71 -24.00
N SER A 40 17.39 -1.84 -23.12
CA SER A 40 18.62 -2.54 -23.45
C SER A 40 18.39 -4.04 -23.68
N LEU A 41 17.37 -4.60 -23.05
CA LEU A 41 17.07 -6.01 -23.20
C LEU A 41 16.18 -6.30 -24.40
N GLY A 42 15.84 -5.31 -25.19
CA GLY A 42 15.06 -5.53 -26.41
C GLY A 42 13.59 -5.25 -26.29
N PHE A 43 13.18 -4.42 -25.33
CA PHE A 43 11.78 -4.06 -25.16
C PHE A 43 11.59 -2.55 -25.41
N PRO A 44 11.82 -2.09 -26.65
CA PRO A 44 11.75 -0.64 -26.92
C PRO A 44 10.37 -0.04 -26.82
N ALA A 45 9.33 -0.88 -26.78
CA ALA A 45 7.97 -0.37 -26.71
C ALA A 45 7.60 0.08 -25.30
N VAL A 46 8.42 -0.25 -24.30
CA VAL A 46 8.15 0.18 -22.94
C VAL A 46 8.36 1.69 -22.87
N ARG A 47 7.34 2.40 -22.38
CA ARG A 47 7.43 3.86 -22.34
C ARG A 47 7.90 4.33 -20.99
N ASP A 48 7.27 3.86 -19.93
CA ASP A 48 7.64 4.25 -18.58
C ASP A 48 7.39 3.09 -17.65
N VAL A 49 8.22 3.01 -16.62
CA VAL A 49 8.04 2.04 -15.56
C VAL A 49 8.05 2.82 -14.26
N HIS A 50 7.09 2.54 -13.39
CA HIS A 50 7.02 3.17 -12.09
C HIS A 50 7.14 2.10 -11.03
N VAL A 51 8.07 2.30 -10.10
CA VAL A 51 8.34 1.33 -9.05
C VAL A 51 7.71 1.81 -7.77
N GLY A 52 6.83 1.02 -7.22
CA GLY A 52 6.16 1.35 -5.97
C GLY A 52 6.39 0.28 -4.94
N ARG A 53 5.55 0.28 -3.91
CA ARG A 53 5.67 -0.69 -2.82
C ARG A 53 4.34 -1.37 -2.60
N HIS A 54 4.43 -2.60 -2.12
CA HIS A 54 3.25 -3.36 -1.74
C HIS A 54 3.43 -3.69 -0.27
N ILE A 55 2.54 -3.19 0.57
CA ILE A 55 2.64 -3.38 2.01
C ILE A 55 1.41 -4.13 2.48
N VAL A 56 1.61 -5.13 3.32
CA VAL A 56 0.50 -5.86 3.90
C VAL A 56 0.48 -5.55 5.39
N VAL A 57 -0.64 -5.03 5.87
CA VAL A 57 -0.82 -4.70 7.26
C VAL A 57 -1.79 -5.70 7.87
N GLU A 58 -1.39 -6.32 8.98
CA GLU A 58 -2.27 -7.21 9.71
C GLU A 58 -2.63 -6.51 11.00
N LEU A 59 -3.91 -6.36 11.26
CA LEU A 59 -4.35 -5.63 12.43
C LEU A 59 -5.67 -6.17 12.95
N GLU A 60 -6.03 -5.74 14.16
CA GLU A 60 -7.29 -6.12 14.77
C GLU A 60 -8.19 -4.90 14.77
N ALA A 61 -9.44 -5.09 14.47
CA ALA A 61 -10.41 -4.01 14.46
C ALA A 61 -11.80 -4.58 14.68
N GLY A 62 -12.74 -3.71 14.97
CA GLY A 62 -14.12 -4.13 15.22
C GLY A 62 -14.81 -4.64 13.95
N ASP A 63 -14.52 -4.02 12.83
CA ASP A 63 -15.08 -4.46 11.57
C ASP A 63 -14.17 -4.03 10.43
N ALA A 64 -14.52 -4.43 9.22
CA ALA A 64 -13.69 -4.15 8.05
C ALA A 64 -13.53 -2.65 7.79
N LYS A 65 -14.58 -1.87 8.04
CA LYS A 65 -14.49 -0.45 7.81
C LYS A 65 -13.53 0.20 8.79
N ALA A 66 -13.54 -0.21 10.05
CA ALA A 66 -12.63 0.33 11.04
C ALA A 66 -11.19 -0.05 10.68
N ALA A 67 -10.98 -1.28 10.20
CA ALA A 67 -9.66 -1.72 9.80
C ALA A 67 -9.16 -0.89 8.63
N GLU A 68 -10.01 -0.64 7.66
CA GLU A 68 -9.62 0.13 6.48
C GLU A 68 -9.32 1.56 6.87
N LYS A 69 -10.12 2.16 7.74
CA LYS A 69 -9.90 3.53 8.15
C LYS A 69 -8.58 3.67 8.88
N SER A 70 -8.27 2.74 9.78
CA SER A 70 -7.01 2.78 10.50
C SER A 70 -5.83 2.63 9.55
N THR A 71 -5.95 1.73 8.58
CA THR A 71 -4.86 1.52 7.63
C THR A 71 -4.66 2.75 6.76
N ARG A 72 -5.76 3.42 6.40
CA ARG A 72 -5.67 4.63 5.59
C ARG A 72 -4.92 5.71 6.37
N GLU A 73 -5.19 5.83 7.67
CA GLU A 73 -4.47 6.78 8.50
C GLU A 73 -3.00 6.42 8.62
N MET A 74 -2.69 5.12 8.69
CA MET A 74 -1.30 4.68 8.72
C MET A 74 -0.58 5.10 7.46
N CYS A 75 -1.25 4.97 6.31
CA CYS A 75 -0.65 5.36 5.04
C CYS A 75 -0.38 6.86 5.02
N GLU A 76 -1.32 7.65 5.50
CA GLU A 76 -1.18 9.10 5.49
C GLU A 76 -0.09 9.57 6.43
N ARG A 77 0.11 8.87 7.52
CA ARG A 77 1.07 9.31 8.52
C ARG A 77 2.45 8.72 8.38
N LEU A 78 2.55 7.53 7.85
CA LEU A 78 3.83 6.85 7.83
C LEU A 78 4.15 6.07 6.56
N LEU A 79 3.19 5.29 6.07
CA LEU A 79 3.51 4.31 5.03
C LEU A 79 3.77 4.92 3.67
N ALA A 80 3.12 6.00 3.35
CA ALA A 80 3.30 6.68 2.08
C ALA A 80 3.80 8.10 2.34
N ASN A 81 4.62 8.61 1.44
CA ASN A 81 5.03 10.00 1.54
C ASN A 81 3.98 10.83 0.78
N PRO A 82 3.13 11.57 1.47
CA PRO A 82 2.00 12.24 0.82
C PRO A 82 2.40 13.32 -0.18
N VAL A 83 3.64 13.73 -0.15
CA VAL A 83 4.10 14.75 -1.09
C VAL A 83 4.39 14.14 -2.46
N ILE A 84 4.94 12.95 -2.49
CA ILE A 84 5.38 12.34 -3.73
C ILE A 84 4.76 10.99 -4.05
N GLU A 85 3.93 10.47 -3.17
CA GLU A 85 3.35 9.14 -3.38
C GLU A 85 1.85 9.15 -3.17
N ASP A 86 1.18 8.28 -3.88
CA ASP A 86 -0.23 7.99 -3.66
C ASP A 86 -0.34 6.57 -3.12
N PHE A 87 -1.44 6.27 -2.45
CA PHE A 87 -1.64 4.92 -1.97
C PHE A 87 -3.05 4.46 -2.32
N GLU A 88 -3.21 3.15 -2.38
CA GLU A 88 -4.48 2.55 -2.68
C GLU A 88 -4.66 1.34 -1.80
N ILE A 89 -5.82 1.20 -1.18
CA ILE A 89 -6.15 0.00 -0.42
C ILE A 89 -6.60 -1.03 -1.46
N ALA A 90 -5.76 -2.02 -1.68
CA ALA A 90 -6.02 -3.01 -2.73
C ALA A 90 -6.96 -4.11 -2.28
N SER A 91 -6.88 -4.52 -1.04
CA SER A 91 -7.78 -5.56 -0.54
C SER A 91 -7.89 -5.48 0.97
N VAL A 92 -9.02 -5.95 1.48
CA VAL A 92 -9.28 -6.07 2.90
C VAL A 92 -9.81 -7.47 3.12
N GLU A 93 -9.08 -8.28 3.86
CA GLU A 93 -9.47 -9.66 4.09
C GLU A 93 -9.57 -9.94 5.58
N ALA A 94 -10.63 -10.63 5.98
CA ALA A 94 -10.76 -11.10 7.35
C ALA A 94 -9.94 -12.37 7.49
N THR A 95 -9.22 -12.49 8.57
CA THR A 95 -8.38 -13.69 8.77
C THR A 95 -8.75 -14.49 10.01
#